data_61a2f1e05539beaea2bb3c5d2eadc44e
#
_entry.id   61a2f1e05539beaea2bb3c5d2eadc44e
#
_cell.length_a   1.000
_cell.length_b   1.000
_cell.length_c   1.000
_cell.angle_alpha   90.00
_cell.angle_beta   90.00
_cell.angle_gamma   90.00
#
_symmetry.space_group_name_H-M   'P 1'
#
loop_
_entity.id
_entity.type
_entity.pdbx_description
1 polymer ?
#
loop_
_entity_poly.entity_id
_entity_poly.type
_entity_poly.pdbx_seq_one_letter_code
_entity_poly.pdbx_strand_id
1 'polypeptide(L)'
;EAMTLPMAFGSPTVFEPGCAQCYLPRWSMSKLFYGGNDQSIADNAVQEIFRPDPDNKAEVVVLWGAQPSVSQTAESGRGMAELRAKGVKTIVVDPNFSPDAVKADVWLPVRPAPDTGLLLCWFRYIFENKLYDEQFTKYWTNLPFLIDPETKLPVKAQELFPDFQQTTPENTPAYVCYDLKTN
;
A
#
# COMPACT_ATOMS: atom_id res chain seq x y z
N GLU A 1 5.52 -16.05 -18.36
CA GLU A 1 5.78 -17.48 -18.62
C GLU A 1 4.49 -18.25 -18.96
N ALA A 2 3.39 -18.06 -18.20
CA ALA A 2 2.12 -18.75 -18.47
C ALA A 2 1.53 -18.48 -19.87
N MET A 3 1.83 -17.35 -20.47
CA MET A 3 1.33 -16.98 -21.81
C MET A 3 2.19 -17.55 -22.96
N THR A 4 3.43 -17.93 -22.70
CA THR A 4 4.37 -18.33 -23.75
C THR A 4 3.93 -19.62 -24.44
N LEU A 5 3.48 -20.62 -23.68
CA LEU A 5 3.05 -21.90 -24.23
C LEU A 5 1.77 -21.79 -25.08
N PRO A 6 0.68 -21.14 -24.59
CA PRO A 6 -0.52 -20.94 -25.42
C PRO A 6 -0.24 -20.15 -26.70
N MET A 7 0.58 -19.11 -26.62
CA MET A 7 0.96 -18.32 -27.80
C MET A 7 1.77 -19.16 -28.81
N ALA A 8 2.72 -19.95 -28.34
CA ALA A 8 3.49 -20.85 -29.20
C ALA A 8 2.59 -21.94 -29.85
N PHE A 9 1.52 -22.33 -29.17
CA PHE A 9 0.54 -23.27 -29.64
C PHE A 9 -0.52 -22.66 -30.59
N GLY A 10 -0.52 -21.32 -30.71
CA GLY A 10 -1.50 -20.59 -31.53
C GLY A 10 -2.87 -20.45 -30.87
N SER A 11 -2.99 -20.67 -29.58
CA SER A 11 -4.25 -20.47 -28.85
C SER A 11 -4.42 -19.00 -28.44
N PRO A 12 -5.51 -18.33 -28.84
CA PRO A 12 -5.79 -16.95 -28.37
C PRO A 12 -6.35 -16.91 -26.93
N THR A 13 -6.73 -18.07 -26.38
CA THR A 13 -7.39 -18.16 -25.07
C THR A 13 -6.38 -18.57 -24.02
N VAL A 14 -6.09 -17.66 -23.11
CA VAL A 14 -5.28 -17.91 -21.93
C VAL A 14 -6.11 -17.60 -20.69
N PHE A 15 -6.20 -18.54 -19.78
CA PHE A 15 -6.83 -18.33 -18.48
C PHE A 15 -5.76 -18.32 -17.40
N GLU A 16 -5.69 -17.22 -16.69
CA GLU A 16 -4.82 -17.07 -15.51
C GLU A 16 -5.67 -16.78 -14.27
N PRO A 17 -5.70 -17.69 -13.29
CA PRO A 17 -6.48 -17.51 -12.06
C PRO A 17 -6.07 -16.25 -11.26
N GLY A 18 -4.80 -15.87 -11.35
CA GLY A 18 -4.26 -14.68 -10.68
C GLY A 18 -4.93 -13.38 -11.08
N CYS A 19 -5.46 -13.30 -12.31
CA CYS A 19 -6.16 -12.11 -12.78
C CYS A 19 -7.36 -11.75 -11.89
N ALA A 20 -8.15 -12.73 -11.48
CA ALA A 20 -9.35 -12.50 -10.67
C ALA A 20 -9.04 -12.30 -9.18
N GLN A 21 -7.97 -12.87 -8.66
CA GLN A 21 -7.64 -12.89 -7.24
C GLN A 21 -6.64 -11.80 -6.85
N CYS A 22 -5.63 -11.57 -7.65
CA CYS A 22 -4.49 -10.70 -7.34
C CYS A 22 -4.48 -9.43 -8.19
N TYR A 23 -4.38 -9.58 -9.52
CA TYR A 23 -4.16 -8.44 -10.41
C TYR A 23 -5.37 -7.52 -10.51
N LEU A 24 -6.55 -8.05 -10.76
CA LEU A 24 -7.74 -7.25 -11.01
C LEU A 24 -8.18 -6.42 -9.79
N PRO A 25 -8.24 -6.97 -8.57
CA PRO A 25 -8.48 -6.17 -7.37
C PRO A 25 -7.43 -5.10 -7.15
N ARG A 26 -6.13 -5.43 -7.30
CA ARG A 26 -5.05 -4.48 -7.15
C ARG A 26 -5.13 -3.34 -8.16
N TRP A 27 -5.37 -3.64 -9.43
CA TRP A 27 -5.52 -2.63 -10.48
C TRP A 27 -6.75 -1.75 -10.27
N SER A 28 -7.85 -2.34 -9.85
CA SER A 28 -9.06 -1.60 -9.56
C SER A 28 -8.84 -0.60 -8.43
N MET A 29 -8.13 -1.01 -7.37
CA MET A 29 -7.78 -0.14 -6.26
C MET A 29 -6.76 0.93 -6.68
N SER A 30 -5.75 0.59 -7.47
CA SER A 30 -4.80 1.57 -7.99
C SER A 30 -5.48 2.63 -8.86
N LYS A 31 -6.41 2.22 -9.71
CA LYS A 31 -7.21 3.17 -10.50
C LYS A 31 -8.09 4.07 -9.64
N LEU A 32 -8.70 3.51 -8.60
CA LEU A 32 -9.57 4.24 -7.71
C LEU A 32 -8.80 5.30 -6.90
N PHE A 33 -7.63 4.95 -6.37
CA PHE A 33 -6.87 5.84 -5.49
C PHE A 33 -5.91 6.76 -6.21
N TYR A 34 -5.31 6.32 -7.31
CA TYR A 34 -4.24 7.06 -7.99
C TYR A 34 -4.60 7.48 -9.41
N GLY A 35 -5.76 7.09 -9.92
CA GLY A 35 -6.23 7.46 -11.25
C GLY A 35 -5.45 6.85 -12.42
N GLY A 36 -4.48 5.98 -12.14
CA GLY A 36 -3.56 5.42 -13.13
C GLY A 36 -3.62 3.91 -13.27
N ASN A 37 -3.01 3.42 -14.35
CA ASN A 37 -2.80 2.00 -14.62
C ASN A 37 -1.55 1.52 -13.91
N ASP A 38 -1.44 1.64 -12.61
CA ASP A 38 -0.15 1.41 -12.04
C ASP A 38 0.05 0.05 -11.40
N GLN A 39 0.51 -0.88 -12.23
CA GLN A 39 1.25 -2.04 -11.77
C GLN A 39 2.64 -1.66 -11.27
N SER A 40 3.23 -0.61 -11.84
CA SER A 40 4.65 -0.32 -11.70
C SER A 40 5.04 0.12 -10.30
N ILE A 41 4.20 0.85 -9.57
CA ILE A 41 4.53 1.31 -8.22
C ILE A 41 4.72 0.13 -7.27
N ALA A 42 3.82 -0.86 -7.32
CA ALA A 42 3.90 -2.01 -6.42
C ALA A 42 5.02 -2.98 -6.79
N ASP A 43 5.21 -3.24 -8.09
CA ASP A 43 6.17 -4.24 -8.55
C ASP A 43 7.61 -3.70 -8.51
N ASN A 44 7.82 -2.44 -8.83
CA ASN A 44 9.14 -1.83 -8.76
C ASN A 44 9.62 -1.62 -7.32
N ALA A 45 8.73 -1.21 -6.42
CA ALA A 45 9.09 -1.07 -5.01
C ALA A 45 9.55 -2.41 -4.40
N VAL A 46 8.89 -3.51 -4.73
CA VAL A 46 9.32 -4.85 -4.30
C VAL A 46 10.67 -5.21 -4.90
N GLN A 47 10.90 -4.95 -6.18
CA GLN A 47 12.19 -5.24 -6.82
C GLN A 47 13.31 -4.37 -6.28
N GLU A 48 13.07 -3.11 -6.00
CA GLU A 48 14.04 -2.19 -5.42
C GLU A 48 14.38 -2.57 -3.98
N ILE A 49 13.39 -2.94 -3.18
CA ILE A 49 13.61 -3.41 -1.80
C ILE A 49 14.42 -4.70 -1.79
N PHE A 50 14.15 -5.62 -2.70
CA PHE A 50 14.83 -6.91 -2.77
C PHE A 50 16.15 -6.87 -3.55
N ARG A 51 16.41 -5.85 -4.38
CA ARG A 51 17.73 -5.67 -4.96
C ARG A 51 18.68 -5.11 -3.91
N PRO A 52 19.88 -5.66 -3.80
CA PRO A 52 20.89 -5.12 -2.91
C PRO A 52 21.49 -3.84 -3.52
N ASP A 53 20.68 -2.80 -3.60
CA ASP A 53 21.14 -1.48 -3.97
C ASP A 53 21.87 -0.88 -2.76
N PRO A 54 23.13 -0.41 -2.90
CA PRO A 54 23.83 0.30 -1.84
C PRO A 54 23.08 1.55 -1.36
N ASP A 55 22.23 2.13 -2.20
CA ASP A 55 21.41 3.29 -1.87
C ASP A 55 20.06 2.94 -1.21
N ASN A 56 19.72 1.65 -1.10
CA ASN A 56 18.52 1.22 -0.41
C ASN A 56 18.64 1.50 1.09
N LYS A 57 17.84 2.45 1.56
CA LYS A 57 17.80 2.90 2.95
C LYS A 57 16.67 2.25 3.76
N ALA A 58 16.10 1.14 3.31
CA ALA A 58 15.10 0.43 4.08
C ALA A 58 15.69 -0.04 5.41
N GLU A 59 15.10 0.38 6.51
CA GLU A 59 15.48 -0.03 7.86
C GLU A 59 14.61 -1.17 8.37
N VAL A 60 13.37 -1.25 7.88
CA VAL A 60 12.37 -2.25 8.25
C VAL A 60 11.64 -2.75 7.02
N VAL A 61 11.46 -4.05 6.93
CA VAL A 61 10.59 -4.71 5.94
C VAL A 61 9.45 -5.41 6.66
N VAL A 62 8.23 -5.14 6.23
CA VAL A 62 7.04 -5.82 6.73
C VAL A 62 6.53 -6.78 5.65
N LEU A 63 6.56 -8.07 5.93
CA LEU A 63 5.94 -9.10 5.11
C LEU A 63 4.54 -9.37 5.65
N TRP A 64 3.52 -9.02 4.89
CA TRP A 64 2.13 -9.18 5.30
C TRP A 64 1.41 -10.16 4.38
N GLY A 65 1.14 -11.35 4.89
CA GLY A 65 0.56 -12.44 4.11
C GLY A 65 1.41 -12.87 2.91
N ALA A 66 2.73 -12.67 3.01
CA ALA A 66 3.68 -12.93 1.93
C ALA A 66 4.83 -13.81 2.42
N GLN A 67 5.21 -14.79 1.59
CA GLN A 67 6.29 -15.73 1.88
C GLN A 67 7.30 -15.75 0.71
N PRO A 68 8.06 -14.69 0.50
CA PRO A 68 8.98 -14.58 -0.63
C PRO A 68 10.04 -15.69 -0.67
N SER A 69 10.47 -16.19 0.49
CA SER A 69 11.41 -17.31 0.56
C SER A 69 10.85 -18.62 0.01
N VAL A 70 9.53 -18.76 -0.13
CA VAL A 70 8.86 -19.93 -0.67
C VAL A 70 8.32 -19.69 -2.07
N SER A 71 7.60 -18.59 -2.26
CA SER A 71 6.87 -18.32 -3.51
C SER A 71 7.77 -17.76 -4.63
N GLN A 72 8.85 -17.06 -4.28
CA GLN A 72 9.79 -16.42 -5.21
C GLN A 72 11.23 -16.60 -4.74
N THR A 73 11.65 -17.81 -4.51
CA THR A 73 12.91 -18.17 -3.87
C THR A 73 14.14 -17.55 -4.55
N ALA A 74 14.19 -17.60 -5.89
CA ALA A 74 15.36 -17.16 -6.65
C ALA A 74 15.58 -15.64 -6.63
N GLU A 75 14.53 -14.86 -6.57
CA GLU A 75 14.58 -13.40 -6.63
C GLU A 75 14.33 -12.78 -5.26
N SER A 76 13.10 -12.86 -4.79
CA SER A 76 12.68 -12.18 -3.57
C SER A 76 13.20 -12.88 -2.30
N GLY A 77 13.30 -14.19 -2.31
CA GLY A 77 13.86 -14.93 -1.18
C GLY A 77 15.34 -14.64 -0.98
N ARG A 78 16.11 -14.57 -2.07
CA ARG A 78 17.51 -14.13 -2.03
C ARG A 78 17.62 -12.69 -1.53
N GLY A 79 16.81 -11.79 -2.07
CA GLY A 79 16.77 -10.38 -1.64
C GLY A 79 16.50 -10.24 -0.14
N MET A 80 15.56 -11.01 0.41
CA MET A 80 15.30 -11.03 1.85
C MET A 80 16.52 -11.50 2.67
N ALA A 81 17.24 -12.50 2.19
CA ALA A 81 18.46 -12.96 2.86
C ALA A 81 19.55 -11.87 2.87
N GLU A 82 19.71 -11.16 1.76
CA GLU A 82 20.69 -10.07 1.62
C GLU A 82 20.30 -8.85 2.50
N LEU A 83 19.02 -8.48 2.56
CA LEU A 83 18.54 -7.41 3.45
C LEU A 83 18.79 -7.73 4.92
N ARG A 84 18.49 -8.96 5.34
CA ARG A 84 18.80 -9.41 6.71
C ARG A 84 20.30 -9.38 7.00
N ALA A 85 21.13 -9.78 6.06
CA ALA A 85 22.58 -9.69 6.20
C ALA A 85 23.10 -8.26 6.35
N LYS A 86 22.37 -7.27 5.82
CA LYS A 86 22.63 -5.84 6.01
C LYS A 86 22.06 -5.29 7.33
N GLY A 87 21.37 -6.08 8.13
CA GLY A 87 20.78 -5.67 9.40
C GLY A 87 19.39 -5.04 9.30
N VAL A 88 18.74 -5.13 8.15
CA VAL A 88 17.36 -4.65 7.97
C VAL A 88 16.42 -5.50 8.82
N LYS A 89 15.61 -4.86 9.65
CA LYS A 89 14.64 -5.52 10.52
C LYS A 89 13.49 -6.08 9.70
N THR A 90 13.01 -7.26 10.10
CA THR A 90 11.90 -7.93 9.42
C THR A 90 10.75 -8.18 10.39
N ILE A 91 9.56 -7.71 10.01
CA ILE A 91 8.30 -8.02 10.69
C ILE A 91 7.49 -8.91 9.76
N VAL A 92 7.01 -10.05 10.26
CA VAL A 92 6.15 -10.96 9.49
C VAL A 92 4.77 -11.01 10.13
N VAL A 93 3.76 -10.65 9.36
CA VAL A 93 2.35 -10.73 9.72
C VAL A 93 1.75 -11.90 8.92
N ASP A 94 1.63 -13.05 9.56
CA ASP A 94 1.19 -14.29 8.89
C ASP A 94 0.61 -15.26 9.94
N PRO A 95 -0.53 -15.90 9.68
CA PRO A 95 -1.05 -16.95 10.56
C PRO A 95 -0.12 -18.17 10.67
N ASN A 96 0.68 -18.40 9.64
CA ASN A 96 1.62 -19.53 9.61
C ASN A 96 3.00 -19.11 10.09
N PHE A 97 3.64 -19.98 10.84
CA PHE A 97 5.05 -19.83 11.18
C PHE A 97 5.92 -20.25 9.99
N SER A 98 5.93 -19.42 8.97
CA SER A 98 6.61 -19.64 7.70
C SER A 98 8.14 -19.57 7.81
N PRO A 99 8.91 -20.02 6.81
CA PRO A 99 10.37 -19.84 6.77
C PRO A 99 10.79 -18.40 6.94
N ASP A 100 10.01 -17.44 6.44
CA ASP A 100 10.25 -16.01 6.64
C ASP A 100 9.98 -15.58 8.08
N ALA A 101 8.94 -16.13 8.72
CA ALA A 101 8.63 -15.87 10.13
C ALA A 101 9.71 -16.43 11.07
N VAL A 102 10.28 -17.59 10.76
CA VAL A 102 11.40 -18.19 11.53
C VAL A 102 12.62 -17.27 11.59
N LYS A 103 12.81 -16.42 10.57
CA LYS A 103 13.94 -15.51 10.44
C LYS A 103 13.59 -14.05 10.75
N ALA A 104 12.35 -13.79 11.12
CA ALA A 104 11.87 -12.43 11.44
C ALA A 104 12.36 -11.96 12.82
N ASP A 105 12.57 -10.66 12.97
CA ASP A 105 12.77 -10.04 14.27
C ASP A 105 11.47 -10.05 15.09
N VAL A 106 10.32 -9.90 14.39
CA VAL A 106 8.99 -9.95 14.99
C VAL A 106 8.07 -10.79 14.12
N TRP A 107 7.38 -11.75 14.70
CA TRP A 107 6.28 -12.46 14.06
C TRP A 107 4.97 -12.15 14.76
N LEU A 108 3.98 -11.71 13.98
CA LEU A 108 2.63 -11.44 14.44
C LEU A 108 1.68 -12.52 13.89
N PRO A 109 1.31 -13.53 14.70
CA PRO A 109 0.41 -14.60 14.29
C PRO A 109 -1.04 -14.10 14.28
N VAL A 110 -1.40 -13.40 13.23
CA VAL A 110 -2.79 -12.94 13.06
C VAL A 110 -3.69 -14.07 12.62
N ARG A 111 -4.94 -14.09 13.11
CA ARG A 111 -5.93 -15.00 12.55
C ARG A 111 -6.27 -14.57 11.11
N PRO A 112 -6.73 -15.47 10.23
CA PRO A 112 -7.30 -15.03 8.95
C PRO A 112 -8.43 -14.02 9.14
N ALA A 113 -8.46 -12.96 8.31
CA ALA A 113 -9.46 -11.89 8.26
C ALA A 113 -9.35 -10.67 9.21
N PRO A 114 -8.57 -10.60 10.31
CA PRO A 114 -8.49 -9.38 11.13
C PRO A 114 -7.42 -8.38 10.69
N ASP A 115 -6.93 -8.45 9.45
CA ASP A 115 -5.93 -7.53 8.91
C ASP A 115 -6.33 -6.07 9.09
N THR A 116 -7.58 -5.73 8.81
CA THR A 116 -8.13 -4.39 9.02
C THR A 116 -8.03 -3.95 10.48
N GLY A 117 -8.29 -4.86 11.44
CA GLY A 117 -8.16 -4.55 12.86
C GLY A 117 -6.72 -4.21 13.26
N LEU A 118 -5.74 -4.96 12.76
CA LEU A 118 -4.33 -4.67 13.01
C LEU A 118 -3.91 -3.34 12.38
N LEU A 119 -4.33 -3.06 11.15
CA LEU A 119 -4.08 -1.77 10.49
C LEU A 119 -4.67 -0.60 11.27
N LEU A 120 -5.91 -0.71 11.75
CA LEU A 120 -6.54 0.32 12.57
C LEU A 120 -5.79 0.56 13.90
N CYS A 121 -5.25 -0.50 14.51
CA CYS A 121 -4.39 -0.36 15.69
C CYS A 121 -3.10 0.41 15.37
N TRP A 122 -2.47 0.14 14.21
CA TRP A 122 -1.28 0.87 13.79
C TRP A 122 -1.60 2.33 13.48
N PHE A 123 -2.69 2.61 12.77
CA PHE A 123 -3.14 3.99 12.51
C PHE A 123 -3.40 4.74 13.80
N ARG A 124 -4.13 4.13 14.73
CA ARG A 124 -4.38 4.73 16.04
C ARG A 124 -3.07 5.11 16.74
N TYR A 125 -2.12 4.18 16.80
CA TYR A 125 -0.83 4.43 17.43
C TYR A 125 -0.04 5.56 16.74
N ILE A 126 -0.02 5.56 15.40
CA ILE A 126 0.65 6.61 14.60
C ILE A 126 0.02 7.98 14.88
N PHE A 127 -1.31 8.08 14.90
CA PHE A 127 -1.99 9.36 15.14
C PHE A 127 -1.86 9.84 16.58
N GLU A 128 -2.07 8.99 17.55
CA GLU A 128 -1.95 9.35 18.97
C GLU A 128 -0.55 9.82 19.33
N ASN A 129 0.48 9.27 18.71
CA ASN A 129 1.87 9.63 18.95
C ASN A 129 2.45 10.61 17.90
N LYS A 130 1.64 11.11 16.96
CA LYS A 130 2.05 12.04 15.90
C LYS A 130 3.27 11.55 15.09
N LEU A 131 3.31 10.27 14.77
CA LEU A 131 4.42 9.61 14.04
C LEU A 131 4.26 9.70 12.52
N TYR A 132 3.50 10.62 12.01
CA TYR A 132 3.29 10.86 10.58
C TYR A 132 4.04 12.12 10.13
N ASP A 133 4.39 12.17 8.85
CA ASP A 133 4.94 13.38 8.24
C ASP A 133 3.82 14.42 8.06
N GLU A 134 3.87 15.49 8.86
CA GLU A 134 2.84 16.55 8.83
C GLU A 134 2.77 17.25 7.48
N GLN A 135 3.91 17.49 6.82
CA GLN A 135 3.94 18.19 5.55
C GLN A 135 3.37 17.30 4.43
N PHE A 136 3.81 16.05 4.37
CA PHE A 136 3.25 15.11 3.41
C PHE A 136 1.75 14.93 3.63
N THR A 137 1.33 14.71 4.87
CA THR A 137 -0.07 14.51 5.23
C THR A 137 -0.94 15.71 4.84
N LYS A 138 -0.45 16.93 5.11
CA LYS A 138 -1.18 18.16 4.83
C LYS A 138 -1.32 18.46 3.33
N TYR A 139 -0.28 18.23 2.56
CA TYR A 139 -0.25 18.69 1.16
C TYR A 139 -0.51 17.60 0.12
N TRP A 140 -0.33 16.34 0.49
CA TRP A 140 -0.37 15.23 -0.47
C TRP A 140 -1.41 14.16 -0.13
N THR A 141 -2.19 14.36 0.94
CA THR A 141 -3.26 13.41 1.32
C THR A 141 -4.57 14.14 1.58
N ASN A 142 -5.66 13.37 1.67
CA ASN A 142 -6.99 13.88 2.04
C ASN A 142 -7.24 13.86 3.56
N LEU A 143 -6.25 13.53 4.37
CA LEU A 143 -6.41 13.43 5.82
C LEU A 143 -6.90 14.72 6.49
N PRO A 144 -6.49 15.94 6.06
CA PRO A 144 -7.00 17.18 6.65
C PRO A 144 -8.43 17.56 6.27
N PHE A 145 -9.08 16.83 5.35
CA PHE A 145 -10.42 17.18 4.88
C PHE A 145 -11.46 16.99 5.98
N LEU A 146 -12.35 17.97 6.09
CA LEU A 146 -13.54 17.81 6.93
C LEU A 146 -14.50 16.81 6.29
N ILE A 147 -14.99 15.90 7.08
CA ILE A 147 -15.95 14.87 6.66
C ILE A 147 -17.31 15.19 7.28
N ASP A 148 -18.32 15.26 6.45
CA ASP A 148 -19.70 15.35 6.89
C ASP A 148 -20.08 14.06 7.68
N PRO A 149 -20.55 14.18 8.91
CA PRO A 149 -20.85 13.02 9.75
C PRO A 149 -22.06 12.19 9.27
N GLU A 150 -22.96 12.76 8.45
CA GLU A 150 -24.12 12.07 7.93
C GLU A 150 -23.82 11.37 6.61
N THR A 151 -23.29 12.10 5.64
CA THR A 151 -22.99 11.57 4.29
C THR A 151 -21.70 10.77 4.23
N LYS A 152 -20.79 10.96 5.19
CA LYS A 152 -19.42 10.39 5.23
C LYS A 152 -18.56 10.83 4.05
N LEU A 153 -18.92 11.93 3.39
CA LEU A 153 -18.17 12.50 2.27
C LEU A 153 -17.39 13.75 2.71
N PRO A 154 -16.31 14.09 2.00
CA PRO A 154 -15.61 15.35 2.24
C PRO A 154 -16.52 16.56 1.94
N VAL A 155 -16.51 17.52 2.84
CA VAL A 155 -17.31 18.75 2.73
C VAL A 155 -16.74 19.64 1.64
N LYS A 156 -17.55 20.04 0.68
CA LYS A 156 -17.15 20.96 -0.38
C LYS A 156 -17.16 22.41 0.09
N ALA A 157 -16.24 23.22 -0.44
CA ALA A 157 -16.13 24.62 -0.03
C ALA A 157 -17.43 25.40 -0.25
N GLN A 158 -18.13 25.18 -1.36
CA GLN A 158 -19.40 25.86 -1.66
C GLN A 158 -20.54 25.51 -0.69
N GLU A 159 -20.46 24.36 -0.01
CA GLU A 159 -21.47 23.95 0.98
C GLU A 159 -21.41 24.78 2.26
N LEU A 160 -20.20 25.18 2.68
CA LEU A 160 -19.99 26.04 3.84
C LEU A 160 -19.86 27.53 3.50
N PHE A 161 -19.32 27.82 2.33
CA PHE A 161 -19.06 29.19 1.86
C PHE A 161 -19.72 29.41 0.50
N PRO A 162 -21.02 29.83 0.44
CA PRO A 162 -21.75 29.99 -0.81
C PRO A 162 -21.10 30.95 -1.80
N ASP A 163 -20.39 31.97 -1.30
CA ASP A 163 -19.70 32.96 -2.10
C ASP A 163 -18.29 32.53 -2.56
N PHE A 164 -17.87 31.32 -2.20
CA PHE A 164 -16.55 30.81 -2.58
C PHE A 164 -16.43 30.63 -4.09
N GLN A 165 -15.50 31.36 -4.70
CA GLN A 165 -15.18 31.21 -6.11
C GLN A 165 -14.11 30.12 -6.30
N GLN A 166 -14.52 29.04 -6.92
CA GLN A 166 -13.60 27.95 -7.22
C GLN A 166 -12.61 28.36 -8.32
N THR A 167 -11.33 28.25 -8.02
CA THR A 167 -10.24 28.53 -8.99
C THR A 167 -9.73 27.28 -9.69
N THR A 168 -10.13 26.08 -9.22
CA THR A 168 -9.81 24.80 -9.85
C THR A 168 -10.80 24.48 -10.97
N PRO A 169 -10.46 23.59 -11.93
CA PRO A 169 -11.38 23.12 -12.94
C PRO A 169 -12.69 22.58 -12.34
N GLU A 170 -13.80 22.74 -13.06
CA GLU A 170 -15.15 22.40 -12.61
C GLU A 170 -15.29 20.94 -12.13
N ASN A 171 -14.51 20.02 -12.71
CA ASN A 171 -14.46 18.61 -12.33
C ASN A 171 -13.56 18.31 -11.12
N THR A 172 -12.95 19.33 -10.52
CA THR A 172 -12.06 19.19 -9.36
C THR A 172 -12.62 20.03 -8.20
N PRO A 173 -13.53 19.51 -7.39
CA PRO A 173 -14.15 20.28 -6.33
C PRO A 173 -13.11 20.71 -5.28
N ALA A 174 -13.26 21.94 -4.77
CA ALA A 174 -12.51 22.41 -3.62
C ALA A 174 -13.15 21.85 -2.34
N TYR A 175 -12.33 21.24 -1.49
CA TYR A 175 -12.76 20.69 -0.20
C TYR A 175 -12.28 21.56 0.95
N VAL A 176 -13.01 21.52 2.06
CA VAL A 176 -12.66 22.24 3.28
C VAL A 176 -11.69 21.43 4.11
N CYS A 177 -10.61 22.07 4.55
CA CYS A 177 -9.63 21.50 5.47
C CYS A 177 -9.65 22.24 6.81
N TYR A 178 -9.39 21.52 7.87
CA TYR A 178 -9.16 22.13 9.18
C TYR A 178 -7.69 22.55 9.33
N ASP A 179 -7.45 23.83 9.60
CA ASP A 179 -6.09 24.35 9.85
C ASP A 179 -5.82 24.44 11.36
N LEU A 180 -5.04 23.50 11.87
CA LEU A 180 -4.64 23.45 13.29
C LEU A 180 -3.83 24.65 13.77
N LYS A 181 -3.32 25.50 12.86
CA LYS A 181 -2.48 26.66 13.24
C LYS A 181 -3.27 27.93 13.42
N THR A 182 -4.37 28.09 12.68
CA THR A 182 -5.16 29.33 12.70
C THR A 182 -6.46 29.20 13.48
N ASN A 183 -6.88 27.97 13.83
CA ASN A 183 -8.13 27.64 14.52
C ASN A 183 -9.36 28.07 13.76
#